data_3aa924406c79534a4be9da0302e046dd
#
_entry.id   3aa924406c79534a4be9da0302e046dd
#
_cell.length_a   1.000
_cell.length_b   1.000
_cell.length_c   1.000
_cell.angle_alpha   90.00
_cell.angle_beta   90.00
_cell.angle_gamma   90.00
#
_symmetry.space_group_name_H-M   'P 1'
#
loop_
_entity.id
_entity.type
_entity.pdbx_description
1 polymer ?
#
loop_
_entity_poly.entity_id
_entity_poly.type
_entity_poly.pdbx_seq_one_letter_code
_entity_poly.pdbx_strand_id
1 'polypeptide(L)'
;MMKRVVFLSLIRLVALSALVPLSARPAVPLSAQVPPVAQDTTHRIRPMSAFLRSLVLPGWGQAATGRSVTGAVFVTWEGVTAMMTLKAQAETHYLKESGSKNLSAKRQEVQDWLVLWIFNHLFSGAEAYVSAHLQDFPRELKVQAVPGGVRVSVPAPRP
;
A
#
# COMPACT_ATOMS: atom_id res chain seq x y z
N MET A 1 -16.06 -27.57 16.54
CA MET A 1 -16.63 -27.70 15.18
C MET A 1 -17.05 -26.35 14.56
N MET A 2 -17.50 -25.36 15.32
CA MET A 2 -17.95 -24.02 14.82
C MET A 2 -16.86 -23.14 14.18
N LYS A 3 -15.58 -23.24 14.59
CA LYS A 3 -14.49 -22.38 14.06
C LYS A 3 -14.15 -22.61 12.58
N ARG A 4 -14.38 -23.80 12.04
CA ARG A 4 -14.14 -24.13 10.61
C ARG A 4 -15.19 -23.55 9.66
N VAL A 5 -16.40 -23.36 10.14
CA VAL A 5 -17.52 -22.85 9.33
C VAL A 5 -17.38 -21.35 9.07
N VAL A 6 -16.92 -20.58 10.06
CA VAL A 6 -16.73 -19.12 9.95
C VAL A 6 -15.58 -18.79 8.99
N PHE A 7 -14.49 -19.58 9.03
CA PHE A 7 -13.34 -19.36 8.14
C PHE A 7 -13.66 -19.64 6.67
N LEU A 8 -14.44 -20.69 6.41
CA LEU A 8 -14.90 -21.02 5.03
C LEU A 8 -15.91 -20.00 4.49
N SER A 9 -16.71 -19.38 5.34
CA SER A 9 -17.65 -18.32 4.92
C SER A 9 -16.92 -17.04 4.54
N LEU A 10 -15.84 -16.68 5.23
CA LEU A 10 -15.04 -15.49 4.91
C LEU A 10 -14.31 -15.64 3.57
N ILE A 11 -13.75 -16.82 3.29
CA ILE A 11 -13.09 -17.12 2.02
C ILE A 11 -14.09 -17.08 0.84
N ARG A 12 -15.33 -17.55 1.06
CA ARG A 12 -16.38 -17.48 0.03
C ARG A 12 -16.83 -16.05 -0.27
N LEU A 13 -16.83 -15.16 0.71
CA LEU A 13 -17.20 -13.76 0.50
C LEU A 13 -16.17 -13.00 -0.33
N VAL A 14 -14.88 -13.31 -0.16
CA VAL A 14 -13.79 -12.70 -0.95
C VAL A 14 -13.74 -13.26 -2.38
N ALA A 15 -14.11 -14.53 -2.58
CA ALA A 15 -14.10 -15.17 -3.90
C ALA A 15 -15.29 -14.75 -4.79
N LEU A 16 -16.40 -14.29 -4.20
CA LEU A 16 -17.61 -13.93 -4.96
C LEU A 16 -17.55 -12.53 -5.59
N SER A 17 -16.63 -11.68 -5.14
CA SER A 17 -16.45 -10.32 -5.70
C SER A 17 -15.61 -10.29 -6.98
N ALA A 18 -15.05 -11.41 -7.42
CA ALA A 18 -14.18 -11.48 -8.61
C ALA A 18 -14.91 -11.83 -9.93
N LEU A 19 -16.22 -12.14 -9.89
CA LEU A 19 -17.00 -12.40 -11.10
C LEU A 19 -17.74 -11.13 -11.55
N VAL A 20 -17.00 -10.10 -11.94
CA VAL A 20 -17.55 -9.03 -12.76
C VAL A 20 -17.64 -9.57 -14.19
N PRO A 21 -18.83 -9.66 -14.83
CA PRO A 21 -18.92 -10.08 -16.20
C PRO A 21 -18.11 -9.10 -17.07
N LEU A 22 -17.22 -9.66 -17.87
CA LEU A 22 -16.47 -8.94 -18.90
C LEU A 22 -17.47 -8.57 -20.02
N SER A 23 -18.39 -7.63 -19.70
CA SER A 23 -19.25 -7.02 -20.70
C SER A 23 -18.36 -6.25 -21.66
N ALA A 24 -18.49 -6.55 -22.96
CA ALA A 24 -17.79 -5.94 -24.05
C ALA A 24 -17.76 -4.42 -23.90
N ARG A 25 -16.59 -3.89 -23.52
CA ARG A 25 -16.35 -2.44 -23.54
C ARG A 25 -16.34 -2.03 -25.01
N PRO A 26 -17.13 -1.03 -25.43
CA PRO A 26 -16.98 -0.45 -26.75
C PRO A 26 -15.52 -0.01 -26.90
N ALA A 27 -14.88 -0.36 -28.02
CA ALA A 27 -13.55 0.09 -28.35
C ALA A 27 -13.57 1.63 -28.38
N VAL A 28 -13.06 2.25 -27.33
CA VAL A 28 -12.87 3.70 -27.30
C VAL A 28 -11.76 3.99 -28.32
N PRO A 29 -11.99 4.85 -29.31
CA PRO A 29 -10.96 5.16 -30.29
C PRO A 29 -9.73 5.72 -29.57
N LEU A 30 -8.56 5.22 -29.93
CA LEU A 30 -7.24 5.52 -29.32
C LEU A 30 -6.83 7.01 -29.46
N SER A 31 -7.68 7.84 -30.01
CA SER A 31 -7.50 9.29 -30.24
C SER A 31 -8.15 10.17 -29.17
N ALA A 32 -8.70 9.60 -28.10
CA ALA A 32 -9.07 10.42 -26.96
C ALA A 32 -7.78 10.98 -26.37
N GLN A 33 -7.36 12.16 -26.80
CA GLN A 33 -6.35 12.97 -26.14
C GLN A 33 -6.80 13.10 -24.69
N VAL A 34 -6.13 12.34 -23.81
CA VAL A 34 -6.25 12.57 -22.38
C VAL A 34 -5.87 14.04 -22.18
N PRO A 35 -6.81 14.90 -21.73
CA PRO A 35 -6.45 16.29 -21.49
C PRO A 35 -5.22 16.27 -20.57
N PRO A 36 -4.23 17.15 -20.78
CA PRO A 36 -3.08 17.21 -19.90
C PRO A 36 -3.64 17.37 -18.49
N VAL A 37 -3.43 16.35 -17.66
CA VAL A 37 -3.76 16.44 -16.24
C VAL A 37 -3.05 17.68 -15.77
N ALA A 38 -3.82 18.73 -15.46
CA ALA A 38 -3.28 19.95 -14.91
C ALA A 38 -2.32 19.51 -13.80
N GLN A 39 -1.04 19.82 -13.97
CA GLN A 39 -0.06 19.59 -12.93
C GLN A 39 -0.51 20.48 -11.80
N ASP A 40 -1.26 19.88 -10.90
CA ASP A 40 -1.58 20.49 -9.64
C ASP A 40 -0.23 20.87 -9.06
N THR A 41 0.03 22.16 -8.89
CA THR A 41 1.24 22.71 -8.25
C THR A 41 1.15 22.36 -6.78
N THR A 42 1.07 21.05 -6.51
CA THR A 42 1.00 20.51 -5.18
C THR A 42 2.28 20.86 -4.47
N HIS A 43 2.11 21.57 -3.42
CA HIS A 43 3.07 22.03 -2.45
C HIS A 43 4.18 20.98 -2.25
N ARG A 44 5.37 21.28 -2.78
CA ARG A 44 6.53 20.39 -2.72
C ARG A 44 6.82 20.01 -1.27
N ILE A 45 6.73 18.74 -0.96
CA ILE A 45 6.93 18.25 0.40
C ILE A 45 8.40 17.91 0.60
N ARG A 46 8.97 18.38 1.70
CA ARG A 46 10.34 18.02 2.08
C ARG A 46 10.41 16.53 2.38
N PRO A 47 11.44 15.79 1.88
CA PRO A 47 11.58 14.37 2.06
C PRO A 47 11.48 13.90 3.51
N MET A 48 12.15 14.60 4.43
CA MET A 48 12.08 14.29 5.86
C MET A 48 10.65 14.48 6.43
N SER A 49 9.90 15.47 5.93
CA SER A 49 8.51 15.67 6.36
C SER A 49 7.61 14.53 5.87
N ALA A 50 7.82 14.02 4.65
CA ALA A 50 7.12 12.86 4.13
C ALA A 50 7.44 11.60 4.93
N PHE A 51 8.73 11.38 5.24
CA PHE A 51 9.19 10.29 6.10
C PHE A 51 8.48 10.30 7.46
N LEU A 52 8.57 11.41 8.20
CA LEU A 52 8.01 11.52 9.54
C LEU A 52 6.49 11.34 9.55
N ARG A 53 5.78 11.87 8.55
CA ARG A 53 4.33 11.67 8.42
C ARG A 53 3.99 10.19 8.26
N SER A 54 4.72 9.47 7.41
CA SER A 54 4.49 8.05 7.19
C SER A 54 4.99 7.17 8.34
N LEU A 55 5.93 7.66 9.15
CA LEU A 55 6.37 6.97 10.35
C LEU A 55 5.28 7.03 11.44
N VAL A 56 4.54 8.15 11.53
CA VAL A 56 3.43 8.32 12.48
C VAL A 56 2.17 7.58 12.00
N LEU A 57 1.82 7.77 10.73
CA LEU A 57 0.68 7.10 10.10
C LEU A 57 1.11 6.58 8.73
N PRO A 58 1.32 5.26 8.59
CA PRO A 58 1.69 4.65 7.32
C PRO A 58 0.73 5.06 6.19
N GLY A 59 1.28 5.50 5.06
CA GLY A 59 0.50 5.98 3.93
C GLY A 59 0.31 7.50 3.87
N TRP A 60 0.48 8.22 4.96
CA TRP A 60 0.26 9.68 4.98
C TRP A 60 1.25 10.46 4.11
N GLY A 61 2.54 10.13 4.17
CA GLY A 61 3.56 10.74 3.34
C GLY A 61 3.33 10.47 1.86
N GLN A 62 2.91 9.24 1.49
CA GLN A 62 2.58 8.84 0.13
C GLN A 62 1.38 9.65 -0.41
N ALA A 63 0.32 9.75 0.38
CA ALA A 63 -0.85 10.55 0.01
C ALA A 63 -0.46 12.02 -0.22
N ALA A 64 0.39 12.57 0.66
CA ALA A 64 0.88 13.93 0.57
C ALA A 64 1.80 14.19 -0.65
N THR A 65 2.49 13.16 -1.16
CA THR A 65 3.29 13.19 -2.40
C THR A 65 2.48 12.86 -3.66
N GLY A 66 1.14 12.76 -3.56
CA GLY A 66 0.26 12.44 -4.68
C GLY A 66 0.20 10.96 -5.06
N ARG A 67 0.72 10.06 -4.21
CA ARG A 67 0.73 8.61 -4.42
C ARG A 67 -0.29 7.91 -3.52
N SER A 68 -1.55 8.32 -3.64
CA SER A 68 -2.66 7.86 -2.79
C SER A 68 -2.87 6.34 -2.82
N VAL A 69 -2.68 5.69 -3.97
CA VAL A 69 -2.83 4.23 -4.10
C VAL A 69 -1.77 3.51 -3.25
N THR A 70 -0.50 3.93 -3.34
CA THR A 70 0.57 3.37 -2.52
C THR A 70 0.29 3.63 -1.02
N GLY A 71 -0.18 4.84 -0.69
CA GLY A 71 -0.60 5.17 0.66
C GLY A 71 -1.71 4.26 1.18
N ALA A 72 -2.73 3.99 0.37
CA ALA A 72 -3.82 3.08 0.73
C ALA A 72 -3.34 1.65 1.01
N VAL A 73 -2.35 1.14 0.29
CA VAL A 73 -1.75 -0.17 0.57
C VAL A 73 -1.13 -0.21 1.97
N PHE A 74 -0.34 0.82 2.34
CA PHE A 74 0.26 0.89 3.67
C PHE A 74 -0.78 1.01 4.78
N VAL A 75 -1.82 1.83 4.60
CA VAL A 75 -2.93 1.96 5.56
C VAL A 75 -3.67 0.63 5.73
N THR A 76 -3.93 -0.08 4.63
CA THR A 76 -4.61 -1.38 4.70
C THR A 76 -3.76 -2.40 5.46
N TRP A 77 -2.45 -2.46 5.17
CA TRP A 77 -1.53 -3.36 5.86
C TRP A 77 -1.41 -3.00 7.35
N GLU A 78 -1.42 -1.71 7.69
CA GLU A 78 -1.49 -1.21 9.05
C GLU A 78 -2.70 -1.78 9.81
N GLY A 79 -3.88 -1.69 9.21
CA GLY A 79 -5.10 -2.25 9.79
C GLY A 79 -5.01 -3.75 10.03
N VAL A 80 -4.43 -4.50 9.08
CA VAL A 80 -4.24 -5.96 9.21
C VAL A 80 -3.28 -6.29 10.36
N THR A 81 -2.08 -5.69 10.37
CA THR A 81 -1.06 -6.00 11.38
C THR A 81 -1.49 -5.58 12.78
N ALA A 82 -2.13 -4.41 12.93
CA ALA A 82 -2.68 -3.94 14.19
C ALA A 82 -3.79 -4.88 14.69
N MET A 83 -4.75 -5.24 13.85
CA MET A 83 -5.84 -6.16 14.22
C MET A 83 -5.32 -7.53 14.62
N MET A 84 -4.35 -8.09 13.88
CA MET A 84 -3.78 -9.39 14.18
C MET A 84 -2.96 -9.36 15.48
N THR A 85 -2.24 -8.27 15.75
CA THR A 85 -1.55 -8.06 17.04
C THR A 85 -2.53 -8.05 18.21
N LEU A 86 -3.60 -7.26 18.10
CA LEU A 86 -4.63 -7.17 19.16
C LEU A 86 -5.33 -8.52 19.37
N LYS A 87 -5.67 -9.22 18.30
CA LYS A 87 -6.26 -10.56 18.37
C LYS A 87 -5.33 -11.55 19.06
N ALA A 88 -4.06 -11.60 18.67
CA ALA A 88 -3.08 -12.49 19.28
C ALA A 88 -2.84 -12.16 20.77
N GLN A 89 -2.86 -10.87 21.15
CA GLN A 89 -2.80 -10.44 22.56
C GLN A 89 -4.01 -10.92 23.35
N ALA A 90 -5.23 -10.74 22.84
CA ALA A 90 -6.44 -11.19 23.50
C ALA A 90 -6.45 -12.72 23.70
N GLU A 91 -6.04 -13.48 22.69
CA GLU A 91 -5.90 -14.93 22.79
C GLU A 91 -4.81 -15.35 23.80
N THR A 92 -3.70 -14.61 23.87
CA THR A 92 -2.64 -14.84 24.85
C THR A 92 -3.14 -14.64 26.27
N HIS A 93 -3.94 -13.60 26.50
CA HIS A 93 -4.54 -13.34 27.81
C HIS A 93 -5.45 -14.50 28.24
N TYR A 94 -6.35 -14.94 27.37
CA TYR A 94 -7.23 -16.07 27.60
C TYR A 94 -6.46 -17.39 27.89
N LEU A 95 -5.39 -17.68 27.11
CA LEU A 95 -4.57 -18.88 27.32
C LEU A 95 -3.77 -18.83 28.62
N LYS A 96 -3.37 -17.64 29.08
CA LYS A 96 -2.73 -17.45 30.38
C LYS A 96 -3.66 -17.77 31.51
N GLU A 97 -4.92 -17.32 31.49
CA GLU A 97 -5.92 -17.59 32.49
C GLU A 97 -6.32 -19.06 32.53
N SER A 98 -6.39 -19.73 31.40
CA SER A 98 -6.75 -21.15 31.27
C SER A 98 -5.58 -22.12 31.53
N GLY A 99 -4.37 -21.63 31.83
CA GLY A 99 -3.20 -22.49 32.11
C GLY A 99 -2.76 -23.36 30.94
N SER A 100 -3.02 -22.91 29.70
CA SER A 100 -2.77 -23.69 28.49
C SER A 100 -1.28 -23.82 28.17
N LYS A 101 -0.87 -25.02 27.72
CA LYS A 101 0.50 -25.31 27.25
C LYS A 101 0.89 -24.53 25.98
N ASN A 102 -0.09 -24.00 25.25
CA ASN A 102 0.14 -23.26 24.01
C ASN A 102 0.46 -21.78 24.19
N LEU A 103 0.61 -21.33 25.44
CA LEU A 103 0.85 -19.93 25.77
C LEU A 103 2.15 -19.38 25.16
N SER A 104 3.24 -20.17 25.12
CA SER A 104 4.52 -19.75 24.55
C SER A 104 4.44 -19.49 23.06
N ALA A 105 3.82 -20.40 22.32
CA ALA A 105 3.62 -20.25 20.89
C ALA A 105 2.75 -19.01 20.55
N LYS A 106 1.73 -18.75 21.37
CA LYS A 106 0.87 -17.58 21.15
C LYS A 106 1.57 -16.26 21.49
N ARG A 107 2.47 -16.23 22.47
CA ARG A 107 3.33 -15.06 22.74
C ARG A 107 4.27 -14.76 21.60
N GLN A 108 4.82 -15.79 20.98
CA GLN A 108 5.66 -15.62 19.78
C GLN A 108 4.84 -15.02 18.63
N GLU A 109 3.63 -15.50 18.39
CA GLU A 109 2.73 -14.92 17.37
C GLU A 109 2.46 -13.43 17.61
N VAL A 110 2.29 -12.98 18.88
CA VAL A 110 2.18 -11.55 19.20
C VAL A 110 3.44 -10.79 18.77
N GLN A 111 4.62 -11.33 19.08
CA GLN A 111 5.89 -10.70 18.71
C GLN A 111 6.05 -10.61 17.20
N ASP A 112 5.70 -11.66 16.46
CA ASP A 112 5.81 -11.70 15.01
C ASP A 112 4.90 -10.63 14.36
N TRP A 113 3.65 -10.50 14.81
CA TRP A 113 2.74 -9.47 14.33
C TRP A 113 3.19 -8.05 14.71
N LEU A 114 3.74 -7.88 15.92
CA LEU A 114 4.29 -6.59 16.35
C LEU A 114 5.49 -6.17 15.52
N VAL A 115 6.38 -7.09 15.19
CA VAL A 115 7.54 -6.85 14.31
C VAL A 115 7.05 -6.42 12.92
N LEU A 116 6.07 -7.13 12.34
CA LEU A 116 5.50 -6.77 11.04
C LEU A 116 4.83 -5.38 11.09
N TRP A 117 4.19 -5.04 12.19
CA TRP A 117 3.59 -3.72 12.39
C TRP A 117 4.64 -2.61 12.42
N ILE A 118 5.72 -2.77 13.19
CA ILE A 118 6.84 -1.82 13.23
C ILE A 118 7.50 -1.69 11.86
N PHE A 119 7.71 -2.81 11.16
CA PHE A 119 8.26 -2.82 9.81
C PHE A 119 7.40 -2.01 8.84
N ASN A 120 6.07 -2.08 8.94
CA ASN A 120 5.18 -1.30 8.09
C ASN A 120 5.42 0.22 8.24
N HIS A 121 5.61 0.71 9.47
CA HIS A 121 5.93 2.12 9.71
C HIS A 121 7.27 2.52 9.08
N LEU A 122 8.32 1.70 9.27
CA LEU A 122 9.64 1.98 8.71
C LEU A 122 9.64 1.96 7.19
N PHE A 123 9.03 0.95 6.57
CA PHE A 123 8.94 0.85 5.11
C PHE A 123 8.11 1.97 4.51
N SER A 124 6.98 2.29 5.12
CA SER A 124 6.15 3.41 4.68
C SER A 124 6.93 4.73 4.76
N GLY A 125 7.66 4.96 5.85
CA GLY A 125 8.52 6.13 6.00
C GLY A 125 9.59 6.19 4.91
N ALA A 126 10.36 5.12 4.73
CA ALA A 126 11.42 5.04 3.74
C ALA A 126 10.90 5.25 2.31
N GLU A 127 9.77 4.64 1.95
CA GLU A 127 9.13 4.80 0.65
C GLU A 127 8.65 6.25 0.43
N ALA A 128 8.04 6.87 1.44
CA ALA A 128 7.61 8.26 1.36
C ALA A 128 8.79 9.22 1.20
N TYR A 129 9.91 8.95 1.87
CA TYR A 129 11.15 9.71 1.73
C TYR A 129 11.69 9.68 0.30
N VAL A 130 11.82 8.46 -0.25
CA VAL A 130 12.28 8.27 -1.64
C VAL A 130 11.33 8.93 -2.63
N SER A 131 10.03 8.75 -2.44
CA SER A 131 8.99 9.35 -3.28
C SER A 131 9.06 10.88 -3.28
N ALA A 132 9.32 11.48 -2.11
CA ALA A 132 9.48 12.93 -1.99
C ALA A 132 10.76 13.44 -2.67
N HIS A 133 11.84 12.66 -2.68
CA HIS A 133 13.05 12.98 -3.45
C HIS A 133 12.83 12.91 -4.95
N LEU A 134 11.97 11.99 -5.40
CA LEU A 134 11.69 11.78 -6.81
C LEU A 134 10.57 12.68 -7.37
N GLN A 135 10.03 13.62 -6.59
CA GLN A 135 8.98 14.54 -7.05
C GLN A 135 9.39 15.36 -8.26
N ASP A 136 10.68 15.69 -8.39
CA ASP A 136 11.23 16.46 -9.52
C ASP A 136 11.59 15.60 -10.74
N PHE A 137 11.51 14.27 -10.60
CA PHE A 137 11.80 13.39 -11.73
C PHE A 137 10.66 13.51 -12.75
N PRO A 138 10.99 13.78 -14.05
CA PRO A 138 9.97 13.86 -15.08
C PRO A 138 9.17 12.56 -15.12
N ARG A 139 7.88 12.62 -14.79
CA ARG A 139 6.97 11.47 -14.86
C ARG A 139 6.76 10.96 -16.28
N GLU A 140 7.21 11.72 -17.27
CA GLU A 140 7.06 11.42 -18.69
C GLU A 140 8.41 11.06 -19.32
N LEU A 141 8.98 9.93 -18.94
CA LEU A 141 9.97 9.26 -19.78
C LEU A 141 9.26 8.68 -21.01
N LYS A 142 9.29 9.39 -22.13
CA LYS A 142 8.80 8.84 -23.40
C LYS A 142 9.86 7.89 -23.94
N VAL A 143 9.61 6.60 -23.78
CA VAL A 143 10.42 5.54 -24.39
C VAL A 143 9.80 5.20 -25.73
N GLN A 144 10.51 5.48 -26.82
CA GLN A 144 10.11 5.13 -28.18
C GLN A 144 11.06 4.08 -28.73
N ALA A 145 10.50 2.98 -29.21
CA ALA A 145 11.26 2.04 -30.01
C ALA A 145 11.54 2.68 -31.40
N VAL A 146 12.81 2.74 -31.78
CA VAL A 146 13.25 3.21 -33.11
C VAL A 146 13.97 2.06 -33.79
N PRO A 147 13.96 2.00 -35.13
CA PRO A 147 14.75 1.00 -35.85
C PRO A 147 16.23 1.07 -35.43
N GLY A 148 16.73 -0.02 -34.83
CA GLY A 148 18.11 -0.10 -34.34
C GLY A 148 18.34 0.32 -32.87
N GLY A 149 17.28 0.66 -32.07
CA GLY A 149 17.48 1.02 -30.68
C GLY A 149 16.25 1.56 -29.95
N VAL A 150 16.50 2.16 -28.82
CA VAL A 150 15.49 2.79 -27.94
C VAL A 150 15.86 4.26 -27.77
N ARG A 151 14.93 5.16 -28.09
CA ARG A 151 15.08 6.59 -27.81
C ARG A 151 14.37 6.93 -26.52
N VAL A 152 15.12 7.52 -25.58
CA VAL A 152 14.56 8.07 -24.33
C VAL A 152 14.57 9.59 -24.47
N SER A 153 13.40 10.22 -24.41
CA SER A 153 13.29 11.67 -24.40
C SER A 153 12.75 12.16 -23.06
N VAL A 154 13.45 13.15 -22.49
CA VAL A 154 13.04 13.86 -21.30
C VAL A 154 12.46 15.20 -21.74
N PRO A 155 11.22 15.56 -21.37
CA PRO A 155 10.70 16.90 -21.65
C PRO A 155 11.62 17.97 -21.02
N ALA A 156 11.95 19.00 -21.77
CA ALA A 156 12.70 20.12 -21.22
C ALA A 156 11.88 20.81 -20.12
N PRO A 157 12.52 21.27 -19.02
CA PRO A 157 11.84 22.06 -18.03
C PRO A 157 11.27 23.31 -18.71
N ARG A 158 9.98 23.57 -18.49
CA ARG A 158 9.36 24.80 -18.98
C ARG A 158 9.87 25.99 -18.16
N PRO A 159 10.19 27.13 -18.78
CA PRO A 159 10.63 28.33 -18.10
C PRO A 159 9.55 28.88 -17.16
#